data_a015cc85e1745664175aabb51c05c50e
#
_entry.id   a015cc85e1745664175aabb51c05c50e
#
_cell.length_a   1.000
_cell.length_b   1.000
_cell.length_c   1.000
_cell.angle_alpha   90.00
_cell.angle_beta   90.00
_cell.angle_gamma   90.00
#
_symmetry.space_group_name_H-M   'P 1'
#
loop_
_entity.id
_entity.type
_entity.pdbx_description
1 polymer ?
#
loop_
_entity_poly.entity_id
_entity_poly.type
_entity_poly.pdbx_seq_one_letter_code
_entity_poly.pdbx_strand_id
1 'polypeptide(L)'
;MCFLVINLLTNFESMNEPLIVSFCLLALVVFDALGDAFRFRGWNIPHHAMESIHVAGWVAIWALFGFAPVYVWLYVLGRIVLFDIVFNLAGGLPITHIGTNSIYDIVVTKLGGWVKQHPGHFAFIFRFMALVSWIALFIKII
;
A
#
# COMPACT_ATOMS: atom_id res chain seq x y z
N MET A 1 -15.77 -34.31 20.67
CA MET A 1 -15.40 -34.22 19.24
C MET A 1 -15.90 -32.94 18.54
N CYS A 2 -17.15 -32.51 18.72
CA CYS A 2 -17.68 -31.25 18.16
C CYS A 2 -16.92 -30.01 18.64
N PHE A 3 -16.55 -29.91 19.92
CA PHE A 3 -15.85 -28.75 20.48
C PHE A 3 -14.44 -28.54 19.89
N LEU A 4 -13.75 -29.63 19.55
CA LEU A 4 -12.41 -29.60 18.97
C LEU A 4 -12.47 -29.15 17.49
N VAL A 5 -13.50 -29.53 16.77
CA VAL A 5 -13.72 -29.11 15.37
C VAL A 5 -14.12 -27.64 15.27
N ILE A 6 -14.95 -27.16 16.21
CA ILE A 6 -15.34 -25.75 16.28
C ILE A 6 -14.14 -24.88 16.63
N ASN A 7 -13.31 -25.26 17.60
CA ASN A 7 -12.06 -24.54 17.92
C ASN A 7 -11.04 -24.56 16.78
N LEU A 8 -10.94 -25.64 16.02
CA LEU A 8 -10.07 -25.69 14.84
C LEU A 8 -10.58 -24.79 13.71
N LEU A 9 -11.89 -24.76 13.46
CA LEU A 9 -12.48 -23.89 12.45
C LEU A 9 -12.38 -22.41 12.84
N THR A 10 -12.65 -22.05 14.09
CA THR A 10 -12.51 -20.66 14.55
C THR A 10 -11.06 -20.20 14.58
N ASN A 11 -10.09 -21.06 14.90
CA ASN A 11 -8.67 -20.74 14.80
C ASN A 11 -8.21 -20.62 13.35
N PHE A 12 -8.76 -21.42 12.43
CA PHE A 12 -8.44 -21.34 11.00
C PHE A 12 -9.01 -20.07 10.37
N GLU A 13 -10.24 -19.67 10.75
CA GLU A 13 -10.84 -18.40 10.34
C GLU A 13 -10.04 -17.21 10.88
N SER A 14 -9.64 -17.20 12.14
CA SER A 14 -8.87 -16.12 12.75
C SER A 14 -7.45 -15.99 12.19
N MET A 15 -6.81 -17.10 11.79
CA MET A 15 -5.48 -17.08 11.17
C MET A 15 -5.51 -16.56 9.73
N ASN A 16 -6.61 -16.71 9.01
CA ASN A 16 -6.71 -16.23 7.62
C ASN A 16 -7.11 -14.77 7.50
N GLU A 17 -7.77 -14.21 8.53
CA GLU A 17 -8.22 -12.81 8.52
C GLU A 17 -7.06 -11.81 8.27
N PRO A 18 -5.94 -11.82 9.01
CA PRO A 18 -4.84 -10.89 8.75
C PRO A 18 -4.25 -11.03 7.35
N LEU A 19 -4.20 -12.25 6.83
CA LEU A 19 -3.73 -12.53 5.48
C LEU A 19 -4.65 -11.90 4.43
N ILE A 20 -5.95 -12.15 4.54
CA ILE A 20 -6.97 -11.60 3.63
C ILE A 20 -6.94 -10.07 3.68
N VAL A 21 -6.97 -9.49 4.87
CA VAL A 21 -6.93 -8.02 5.05
C VAL A 21 -5.66 -7.44 4.44
N SER A 22 -4.50 -8.06 4.65
CA SER A 22 -3.24 -7.58 4.08
C SER A 22 -3.25 -7.56 2.55
N PHE A 23 -3.76 -8.61 1.90
CA PHE A 23 -3.93 -8.63 0.44
C PHE A 23 -4.92 -7.59 -0.05
N CYS A 24 -6.06 -7.40 0.65
CA CYS A 24 -7.01 -6.35 0.32
C CYS A 24 -6.38 -4.96 0.42
N LEU A 25 -5.59 -4.70 1.47
CA LEU A 25 -4.90 -3.42 1.65
C LEU A 25 -3.87 -3.17 0.55
N LEU A 26 -3.10 -4.18 0.13
CA LEU A 26 -2.18 -4.05 -1.00
C LEU A 26 -2.93 -3.79 -2.31
N ALA A 27 -4.07 -4.45 -2.54
CA ALA A 27 -4.92 -4.17 -3.70
C ALA A 27 -5.43 -2.73 -3.69
N LEU A 28 -5.82 -2.19 -2.53
CA LEU A 28 -6.24 -0.78 -2.40
C LEU A 28 -5.10 0.19 -2.75
N VAL A 29 -3.86 -0.12 -2.38
CA VAL A 29 -2.70 0.69 -2.80
C VAL A 29 -2.54 0.68 -4.32
N VAL A 30 -2.74 -0.46 -4.96
CA VAL A 30 -2.67 -0.57 -6.43
C VAL A 30 -3.77 0.27 -7.09
N PHE A 31 -5.01 0.18 -6.61
CA PHE A 31 -6.11 0.99 -7.17
C PHE A 31 -5.89 2.49 -6.98
N ASP A 32 -5.38 2.93 -5.84
CA ASP A 32 -5.03 4.31 -5.56
C ASP A 32 -3.95 4.81 -6.55
N ALA A 33 -2.87 4.05 -6.72
CA ALA A 33 -1.79 4.38 -7.64
C ALA A 33 -2.24 4.40 -9.12
N LEU A 34 -3.11 3.47 -9.53
CA LEU A 34 -3.68 3.46 -10.87
C LEU A 34 -4.60 4.66 -11.10
N GLY A 35 -5.41 5.04 -10.09
CA GLY A 35 -6.26 6.22 -10.14
C GLY A 35 -5.44 7.47 -10.42
N ASP A 36 -4.38 7.68 -9.67
CA ASP A 36 -3.48 8.83 -9.86
C ASP A 36 -2.73 8.79 -11.19
N ALA A 37 -2.31 7.61 -11.66
CA ALA A 37 -1.68 7.45 -12.97
C ALA A 37 -2.65 7.77 -14.12
N PHE A 38 -3.92 7.38 -14.03
CA PHE A 38 -4.94 7.73 -15.01
C PHE A 38 -5.22 9.23 -15.02
N ARG A 39 -5.29 9.86 -13.85
CA ARG A 39 -5.39 11.32 -13.72
C ARG A 39 -4.19 12.01 -14.39
N PHE A 40 -2.99 11.54 -14.14
CA PHE A 40 -1.77 12.05 -14.76
C PHE A 40 -1.82 11.99 -16.28
N ARG A 41 -2.45 10.94 -16.85
CA ARG A 41 -2.68 10.79 -18.29
C ARG A 41 -3.90 11.55 -18.82
N GLY A 42 -4.64 12.27 -17.98
CA GLY A 42 -5.87 12.98 -18.36
C GLY A 42 -7.09 12.08 -18.54
N TRP A 43 -7.04 10.84 -18.04
CA TRP A 43 -8.12 9.86 -18.15
C TRP A 43 -9.07 9.95 -16.94
N ASN A 44 -9.97 10.92 -16.97
CA ASN A 44 -10.81 11.25 -15.81
C ASN A 44 -11.78 10.11 -15.42
N ILE A 45 -12.42 9.44 -16.38
CA ILE A 45 -13.39 8.36 -16.09
C ILE A 45 -12.73 7.18 -15.36
N PRO A 46 -11.62 6.59 -15.87
CA PRO A 46 -10.89 5.55 -15.14
C PRO A 46 -10.36 6.02 -13.79
N HIS A 47 -9.90 7.26 -13.67
CA HIS A 47 -9.48 7.84 -12.40
C HIS A 47 -10.58 7.78 -11.35
N HIS A 48 -11.75 8.35 -11.63
CA HIS A 48 -12.88 8.34 -10.68
C HIS A 48 -13.37 6.92 -10.35
N ALA A 49 -13.31 5.99 -11.31
CA ALA A 49 -13.64 4.59 -11.05
C ALA A 49 -12.66 3.97 -10.03
N MET A 50 -11.35 4.21 -10.17
CA MET A 50 -10.34 3.69 -9.24
C MET A 50 -10.46 4.31 -7.85
N GLU A 51 -10.71 5.62 -7.75
CA GLU A 51 -10.97 6.29 -6.48
C GLU A 51 -12.21 5.70 -5.78
N SER A 52 -13.29 5.46 -6.53
CA SER A 52 -14.51 4.87 -5.98
C SER A 52 -14.28 3.45 -5.44
N ILE A 53 -13.52 2.63 -6.17
CA ILE A 53 -13.13 1.28 -5.73
C ILE A 53 -12.27 1.36 -4.46
N HIS A 54 -11.32 2.29 -4.42
CA HIS A 54 -10.45 2.49 -3.26
C HIS A 54 -11.26 2.85 -2.02
N VAL A 55 -12.16 3.84 -2.10
CA VAL A 55 -13.03 4.25 -0.97
C VAL A 55 -13.96 3.11 -0.56
N ALA A 56 -14.63 2.46 -1.52
CA ALA A 56 -15.52 1.34 -1.24
C ALA A 56 -14.79 0.17 -0.58
N GLY A 57 -13.56 -0.10 -1.01
CA GLY A 57 -12.69 -1.13 -0.42
C GLY A 57 -12.36 -0.85 1.05
N TRP A 58 -12.04 0.40 1.41
CA TRP A 58 -11.85 0.78 2.80
C TRP A 58 -13.10 0.59 3.64
N VAL A 59 -14.26 1.01 3.13
CA VAL A 59 -15.54 0.80 3.81
C VAL A 59 -15.82 -0.69 4.01
N ALA A 60 -15.56 -1.51 3.00
CA ALA A 60 -15.74 -2.96 3.08
C ALA A 60 -14.80 -3.61 4.11
N ILE A 61 -13.52 -3.24 4.15
CA ILE A 61 -12.58 -3.74 5.16
C ILE A 61 -13.06 -3.36 6.58
N TRP A 62 -13.47 -2.13 6.77
CA TRP A 62 -14.01 -1.67 8.05
C TRP A 62 -15.27 -2.43 8.48
N ALA A 63 -16.20 -2.64 7.55
CA ALA A 63 -17.45 -3.33 7.83
C ALA A 63 -17.27 -4.82 8.14
N LEU A 64 -16.32 -5.48 7.46
CA LEU A 64 -16.13 -6.93 7.57
C LEU A 64 -15.15 -7.32 8.71
N PHE A 65 -14.09 -6.55 8.90
CA PHE A 65 -12.99 -6.91 9.81
C PHE A 65 -12.80 -5.93 10.98
N GLY A 66 -13.59 -4.85 11.01
CA GLY A 66 -13.43 -3.81 12.01
C GLY A 66 -12.20 -2.92 11.77
N PHE A 67 -12.01 -1.97 12.69
CA PHE A 67 -10.86 -1.07 12.66
C PHE A 67 -9.77 -1.55 13.61
N ALA A 68 -8.64 -1.96 13.06
CA ALA A 68 -7.43 -2.20 13.82
C ALA A 68 -6.32 -1.23 13.36
N PRO A 69 -5.66 -0.49 14.28
CA PRO A 69 -4.59 0.45 13.92
C PRO A 69 -3.45 -0.21 13.13
N VAL A 70 -3.21 -1.50 13.34
CA VAL A 70 -2.20 -2.26 12.60
C VAL A 70 -2.48 -2.30 11.09
N TYR A 71 -3.75 -2.33 10.68
CA TYR A 71 -4.13 -2.32 9.26
C TYR A 71 -3.79 -0.99 8.58
N VAL A 72 -3.90 0.12 9.31
CA VAL A 72 -3.45 1.43 8.82
C VAL A 72 -1.95 1.43 8.55
N TRP A 73 -1.15 0.86 9.48
CA TRP A 73 0.29 0.76 9.28
C TRP A 73 0.67 -0.15 8.13
N LEU A 74 -0.01 -1.29 7.97
CA LEU A 74 0.20 -2.18 6.82
C LEU A 74 -0.10 -1.47 5.50
N TYR A 75 -1.19 -0.68 5.45
CA TYR A 75 -1.51 0.12 4.27
C TYR A 75 -0.44 1.19 3.99
N VAL A 76 -0.05 1.97 4.99
CA VAL A 76 0.96 3.04 4.85
C VAL A 76 2.29 2.47 4.35
N LEU A 77 2.76 1.39 4.96
CA LEU A 77 4.00 0.73 4.54
C LEU A 77 3.87 0.13 3.14
N GLY A 78 2.76 -0.54 2.83
CA GLY A 78 2.46 -1.05 1.50
C GLY A 78 2.41 0.07 0.45
N ARG A 79 1.85 1.22 0.80
CA ARG A 79 1.82 2.41 -0.06
C ARG A 79 3.22 2.94 -0.37
N ILE A 80 4.09 3.03 0.63
CA ILE A 80 5.50 3.44 0.44
C ILE A 80 6.22 2.49 -0.53
N VAL A 81 5.94 1.20 -0.45
CA VAL A 81 6.60 0.18 -1.29
C VAL A 81 6.06 0.18 -2.72
N LEU A 82 4.74 0.16 -2.89
CA LEU A 82 4.10 -0.18 -4.17
C LEU A 82 3.59 1.03 -4.95
N PHE A 83 3.12 2.09 -4.27
CA PHE A 83 2.41 3.18 -4.91
C PHE A 83 3.21 3.80 -6.07
N ASP A 84 4.43 4.25 -5.80
CA ASP A 84 5.24 4.90 -6.83
C ASP A 84 5.62 3.93 -7.96
N ILE A 85 5.84 2.64 -7.65
CA ILE A 85 6.16 1.64 -8.66
C ILE A 85 4.98 1.49 -9.63
N VAL A 86 3.78 1.30 -9.08
CA VAL A 86 2.55 1.13 -9.89
C VAL A 86 2.22 2.41 -10.64
N PHE A 87 2.27 3.57 -9.96
CA PHE A 87 2.03 4.87 -10.57
C PHE A 87 2.98 5.14 -11.74
N ASN A 88 4.28 4.94 -11.53
CA ASN A 88 5.28 5.19 -12.56
C ASN A 88 5.11 4.25 -13.76
N LEU A 89 4.91 2.94 -13.52
CA LEU A 89 4.67 1.98 -14.58
C LEU A 89 3.40 2.30 -15.37
N ALA A 90 2.28 2.55 -14.68
CA ALA A 90 1.02 2.90 -15.31
C ALA A 90 1.06 4.28 -15.97
N GLY A 91 1.83 5.22 -15.42
CA GLY A 91 2.07 6.55 -16.00
C GLY A 91 3.03 6.56 -17.19
N GLY A 92 3.74 5.44 -17.46
CA GLY A 92 4.77 5.37 -18.50
C GLY A 92 6.07 6.08 -18.11
N LEU A 93 6.32 6.20 -16.81
CA LEU A 93 7.51 6.81 -16.23
C LEU A 93 8.55 5.75 -15.82
N PRO A 94 9.84 6.09 -15.70
CA PRO A 94 10.83 5.20 -15.13
C PRO A 94 10.45 4.80 -13.68
N ILE A 95 10.69 3.55 -13.29
CA ILE A 95 10.37 3.05 -11.92
C ILE A 95 11.05 3.89 -10.83
N THR A 96 12.21 4.45 -11.14
CA THR A 96 12.98 5.33 -10.24
C THR A 96 12.54 6.79 -10.28
N HIS A 97 11.51 7.12 -11.07
CA HIS A 97 11.00 8.48 -11.14
C HIS A 97 10.49 8.90 -9.76
N ILE A 98 10.90 10.10 -9.33
CA ILE A 98 10.42 10.76 -8.14
C ILE A 98 9.66 12.00 -8.61
N GLY A 99 8.41 12.12 -8.20
CA GLY A 99 7.59 13.28 -8.49
C GLY A 99 8.14 14.57 -7.85
N THR A 100 7.40 15.64 -8.00
CA THR A 100 7.77 16.95 -7.43
C THR A 100 6.72 17.49 -6.45
N ASN A 101 5.58 16.81 -6.36
CA ASN A 101 4.39 17.35 -5.71
C ASN A 101 3.98 16.63 -4.42
N SER A 102 4.48 15.42 -4.14
CA SER A 102 4.17 14.74 -2.89
C SER A 102 5.02 15.30 -1.73
N ILE A 103 4.52 15.17 -0.51
CA ILE A 103 5.30 15.55 0.70
C ILE A 103 6.62 14.78 0.73
N TYR A 104 6.61 13.51 0.32
CA TYR A 104 7.80 12.68 0.22
C TYR A 104 8.81 13.28 -0.78
N ASP A 105 8.37 13.63 -1.98
CA ASP A 105 9.22 14.24 -3.02
C ASP A 105 9.83 15.55 -2.55
N ILE A 106 9.01 16.39 -1.88
CA ILE A 106 9.47 17.67 -1.31
C ILE A 106 10.53 17.43 -0.22
N VAL A 107 10.33 16.44 0.65
CA VAL A 107 11.31 16.10 1.69
C VAL A 107 12.59 15.59 1.06
N VAL A 108 12.51 14.65 0.13
CA VAL A 108 13.68 14.08 -0.57
C VAL A 108 14.47 15.16 -1.31
N THR A 109 13.79 16.08 -2.01
CA THR A 109 14.45 17.17 -2.73
C THR A 109 15.06 18.25 -1.81
N LYS A 110 14.51 18.41 -0.60
CA LYS A 110 15.04 19.32 0.42
C LYS A 110 16.16 18.73 1.27
N LEU A 111 16.28 17.41 1.34
CA LEU A 111 17.41 16.75 1.98
C LEU A 111 18.66 17.02 1.11
N GLY A 112 19.56 17.81 1.62
CA GLY A 112 20.80 18.17 0.92
C GLY A 112 21.78 17.00 0.76
N GLY A 113 22.95 17.29 0.17
CA GLY A 113 24.05 16.34 0.06
C GLY A 113 23.78 15.14 -0.85
N TRP A 114 24.11 13.93 -0.37
CA TRP A 114 24.02 12.69 -1.14
C TRP A 114 22.61 12.37 -1.63
N VAL A 115 21.57 12.62 -0.84
CA VAL A 115 20.16 12.34 -1.20
C VAL A 115 19.76 13.15 -2.42
N LYS A 116 20.15 14.42 -2.48
CA LYS A 116 19.87 15.30 -3.62
C LYS A 116 20.58 14.82 -4.90
N GLN A 117 21.79 14.27 -4.75
CA GLN A 117 22.57 13.75 -5.89
C GLN A 117 22.09 12.38 -6.36
N HIS A 118 21.52 11.57 -5.44
CA HIS A 118 21.10 10.19 -5.71
C HIS A 118 19.65 9.90 -5.25
N PRO A 119 18.66 10.68 -5.70
CA PRO A 119 17.29 10.55 -5.21
C PRO A 119 16.68 9.16 -5.48
N GLY A 120 17.01 8.53 -6.60
CA GLY A 120 16.55 7.18 -6.93
C GLY A 120 17.11 6.11 -5.98
N HIS A 121 18.37 6.22 -5.56
CA HIS A 121 18.97 5.30 -4.59
C HIS A 121 18.35 5.47 -3.21
N PHE A 122 18.10 6.72 -2.80
CA PHE A 122 17.42 7.00 -1.55
C PHE A 122 16.00 6.43 -1.54
N ALA A 123 15.25 6.63 -2.62
CA ALA A 123 13.91 6.05 -2.78
C ALA A 123 13.93 4.52 -2.69
N PHE A 124 14.91 3.88 -3.33
CA PHE A 124 15.09 2.43 -3.26
C PHE A 124 15.35 1.95 -1.83
N ILE A 125 16.30 2.57 -1.12
CA ILE A 125 16.62 2.21 0.27
C ILE A 125 15.40 2.40 1.17
N PHE A 126 14.70 3.51 1.02
CA PHE A 126 13.51 3.82 1.83
C PHE A 126 12.39 2.80 1.60
N ARG A 127 12.12 2.43 0.34
CA ARG A 127 11.14 1.39 -0.02
C ARG A 127 11.57 0.02 0.51
N PHE A 128 12.85 -0.32 0.44
CA PHE A 128 13.37 -1.57 0.99
C PHE A 128 13.16 -1.64 2.51
N MET A 129 13.46 -0.57 3.25
CA MET A 129 13.20 -0.52 4.68
C MET A 129 11.70 -0.63 5.01
N ALA A 130 10.84 0.04 4.23
CA ALA A 130 9.40 -0.08 4.37
C ALA A 130 8.91 -1.50 4.11
N LEU A 131 9.45 -2.19 3.10
CA LEU A 131 9.14 -3.60 2.80
C LEU A 131 9.52 -4.52 3.96
N VAL A 132 10.73 -4.38 4.49
CA VAL A 132 11.20 -5.16 5.66
C VAL A 132 10.28 -4.91 6.86
N SER A 133 9.92 -3.64 7.12
CA SER A 133 9.01 -3.29 8.20
C SER A 133 7.60 -3.86 7.99
N TRP A 134 7.10 -3.84 6.74
CA TRP A 134 5.83 -4.43 6.37
C TRP A 134 5.82 -5.94 6.62
N ILE A 135 6.86 -6.66 6.17
CA ILE A 135 7.02 -8.10 6.40
C ILE A 135 7.08 -8.41 7.90
N ALA A 136 7.88 -7.67 8.66
CA ALA A 136 8.01 -7.86 10.10
C ALA A 136 6.67 -7.65 10.82
N LEU A 137 5.91 -6.62 10.45
CA LEU A 137 4.60 -6.35 10.99
C LEU A 137 3.60 -7.45 10.61
N PHE A 138 3.63 -7.90 9.36
CA PHE A 138 2.78 -8.97 8.85
C PHE A 138 3.02 -10.30 9.59
N ILE A 139 4.30 -10.70 9.76
CA ILE A 139 4.64 -11.91 10.53
C ILE A 139 4.15 -11.83 11.99
N LYS A 140 4.12 -10.62 12.56
CA LYS A 140 3.69 -10.43 13.94
C LYS A 140 2.17 -10.59 14.14
N ILE A 141 1.38 -10.41 13.09
CA ILE A 141 -0.09 -10.46 13.17
C ILE A 141 -0.69 -11.78 12.69
N ILE A 142 0.08 -12.60 11.95
CA ILE A 142 -0.27 -14.00 11.62
C ILE A 142 0.08 -14.91 12.78
#